data_4d32dbcb7593cb2a4d34a92b3fdd3c84
#
_entry.id   4d32dbcb7593cb2a4d34a92b3fdd3c84
#
_cell.length_a   1.000
_cell.length_b   1.000
_cell.length_c   1.000
_cell.angle_alpha   90.00
_cell.angle_beta   90.00
_cell.angle_gamma   90.00
#
_symmetry.space_group_name_H-M   'P 1'
#
loop_
_entity.id
_entity.type
_entity.pdbx_description
1 polymer ?
#
loop_
_entity_poly.entity_id
_entity_poly.type
_entity_poly.pdbx_seq_one_letter_code
_entity_poly.pdbx_strand_id
1 'polypeptide(L)'
;MSNFVMLDYIHETQEAALGILEKRAEICGEFAHDFAAGKYGRVLLTASGTSYNSCVTAKYYMEKMLRVPCETITSYAFAHYDKTFCPDTDLVIAVTQEGESTNTIDALTKANGLGIDNFVVTEYLNNTCTQTAKKKVTIDCGREFVGPKTKGYTCTVLTLFLMALEAAKARGYVDEAAYGDNVARLGSVLRNIDPVIEKTKTWFEAVREEFVKCEKCYVLGYGANVGTAMEGALKSMETVRYPYFWFETEEFLHGPLASVKPDVYTVLIAPRTYGYERANALF
;
A
#
# COMPACT_ATOMS: atom_id res chain seq x y z
N MET A 1 -1.91 17.29 24.54
CA MET A 1 -1.83 16.11 23.68
C MET A 1 -3.23 15.85 23.18
N SER A 2 -3.46 15.74 21.88
CA SER A 2 -4.77 15.43 21.33
C SER A 2 -5.19 14.04 21.82
N ASN A 3 -6.41 13.88 22.28
CA ASN A 3 -6.98 12.58 22.64
C ASN A 3 -7.41 11.80 21.39
N PHE A 4 -6.77 12.04 20.23
CA PHE A 4 -7.04 11.34 18.97
C PHE A 4 -6.79 9.85 19.12
N VAL A 5 -7.75 9.09 18.71
CA VAL A 5 -7.69 7.63 18.62
C VAL A 5 -7.65 7.19 17.16
N MET A 6 -7.36 5.93 16.90
CA MET A 6 -7.26 5.36 15.55
C MET A 6 -8.49 5.68 14.67
N LEU A 7 -9.70 5.67 15.24
CA LEU A 7 -10.94 5.96 14.51
C LEU A 7 -10.99 7.39 13.96
N ASP A 8 -10.41 8.36 14.67
CA ASP A 8 -10.38 9.75 14.22
C ASP A 8 -9.56 9.87 12.93
N TYR A 9 -8.40 9.19 12.85
CA TYR A 9 -7.57 9.14 11.64
C TYR A 9 -8.23 8.39 10.48
N ILE A 10 -9.05 7.38 10.78
CA ILE A 10 -9.87 6.71 9.76
C ILE A 10 -10.86 7.73 9.14
N HIS A 11 -11.47 8.59 9.96
CA HIS A 11 -12.39 9.64 9.48
C HIS A 11 -11.67 10.77 8.71
N GLU A 12 -10.41 11.06 9.01
CA GLU A 12 -9.63 12.05 8.25
C GLU A 12 -9.22 11.54 6.86
N THR A 13 -9.33 10.23 6.59
CA THR A 13 -8.76 9.60 5.38
C THR A 13 -9.34 10.16 4.10
N GLN A 14 -10.66 10.41 4.04
CA GLN A 14 -11.31 10.91 2.82
C GLN A 14 -10.80 12.30 2.43
N GLU A 15 -10.76 13.22 3.37
CA GLU A 15 -10.30 14.59 3.14
C GLU A 15 -8.82 14.62 2.73
N ALA A 16 -7.96 13.91 3.48
CA ALA A 16 -6.54 13.83 3.17
C ALA A 16 -6.29 13.25 1.77
N ALA A 17 -6.97 12.14 1.42
CA ALA A 17 -6.80 11.49 0.13
C ALA A 17 -7.31 12.34 -1.04
N LEU A 18 -8.41 13.08 -0.87
CA LEU A 18 -8.89 14.03 -1.89
C LEU A 18 -7.90 15.18 -2.08
N GLY A 19 -7.31 15.71 -1.00
CA GLY A 19 -6.25 16.72 -1.08
C GLY A 19 -5.01 16.23 -1.84
N ILE A 20 -4.58 14.99 -1.60
CA ILE A 20 -3.48 14.37 -2.36
C ILE A 20 -3.83 14.25 -3.85
N LEU A 21 -5.06 13.82 -4.17
CA LEU A 21 -5.52 13.72 -5.55
C LEU A 21 -5.52 15.08 -6.26
N GLU A 22 -5.90 16.15 -5.59
CA GLU A 22 -5.88 17.51 -6.14
C GLU A 22 -4.44 17.98 -6.42
N LYS A 23 -3.54 17.75 -5.49
CA LYS A 23 -2.10 18.15 -5.58
C LYS A 23 -1.24 17.16 -6.36
N ARG A 24 -1.79 16.12 -6.98
CA ARG A 24 -1.05 15.01 -7.59
C ARG A 24 0.08 15.42 -8.52
N ALA A 25 -0.13 16.45 -9.35
CA ALA A 25 0.87 16.93 -10.29
C ALA A 25 2.07 17.58 -9.58
N GLU A 26 1.83 18.26 -8.45
CA GLU A 26 2.87 18.84 -7.61
C GLU A 26 3.64 17.73 -6.87
N ILE A 27 2.91 16.81 -6.22
CA ILE A 27 3.47 15.72 -5.42
C ILE A 27 4.30 14.75 -6.28
N CYS A 28 3.78 14.37 -7.44
CA CYS A 28 4.36 13.31 -8.27
C CYS A 28 5.17 13.83 -9.47
N GLY A 29 5.22 15.15 -9.70
CA GLY A 29 5.76 15.75 -10.92
C GLY A 29 7.25 15.43 -11.16
N GLU A 30 8.08 15.47 -10.12
CA GLU A 30 9.50 15.12 -10.23
C GLU A 30 9.67 13.64 -10.61
N PHE A 31 8.94 12.74 -9.94
CA PHE A 31 8.96 11.31 -10.27
C PHE A 31 8.51 11.07 -11.72
N ALA A 32 7.41 11.69 -12.13
CA ALA A 32 6.86 11.55 -13.48
C ALA A 32 7.85 12.01 -14.56
N HIS A 33 8.49 13.15 -14.35
CA HIS A 33 9.52 13.69 -15.25
C HIS A 33 10.71 12.72 -15.37
N ASP A 34 11.23 12.24 -14.25
CA ASP A 34 12.39 11.36 -14.23
C ASP A 34 12.08 9.98 -14.81
N PHE A 35 10.93 9.41 -14.48
CA PHE A 35 10.50 8.16 -15.08
C PHE A 35 10.34 8.28 -16.60
N ALA A 36 9.82 9.41 -17.07
CA ALA A 36 9.68 9.65 -18.51
C ALA A 36 11.02 9.80 -19.22
N ALA A 37 12.01 10.42 -18.59
CA ALA A 37 13.35 10.59 -19.13
C ALA A 37 14.24 9.34 -19.00
N GLY A 38 13.99 8.51 -17.97
CA GLY A 38 14.78 7.31 -17.66
C GLY A 38 14.49 6.13 -18.58
N LYS A 39 15.36 5.12 -18.50
CA LYS A 39 15.26 3.85 -19.23
C LYS A 39 15.03 2.69 -18.26
N TYR A 40 14.13 2.87 -17.31
CA TYR A 40 13.86 1.87 -16.29
C TYR A 40 13.18 0.64 -16.90
N GLY A 41 13.75 -0.53 -16.63
CA GLY A 41 13.24 -1.84 -17.03
C GLY A 41 12.54 -2.59 -15.92
N ARG A 42 12.73 -2.14 -14.65
CA ARG A 42 12.09 -2.71 -13.45
C ARG A 42 12.00 -1.70 -12.33
N VAL A 43 10.89 -1.73 -11.58
CA VAL A 43 10.71 -0.98 -10.34
C VAL A 43 10.78 -1.94 -9.15
N LEU A 44 11.61 -1.63 -8.16
CA LEU A 44 11.76 -2.36 -6.91
C LEU A 44 11.14 -1.53 -5.78
N LEU A 45 9.96 -1.94 -5.31
CA LEU A 45 9.27 -1.34 -4.18
C LEU A 45 9.80 -1.97 -2.89
N THR A 46 10.48 -1.20 -2.06
CA THR A 46 11.05 -1.70 -0.81
C THR A 46 10.50 -0.98 0.41
N ALA A 47 10.07 -1.74 1.43
CA ALA A 47 9.43 -1.20 2.62
C ALA A 47 9.39 -2.23 3.76
N SER A 48 8.80 -1.85 4.89
CA SER A 48 8.53 -2.73 6.04
C SER A 48 7.12 -2.46 6.60
N GLY A 49 6.47 -3.49 7.17
CA GLY A 49 5.17 -3.39 7.84
C GLY A 49 4.07 -2.81 6.94
N THR A 50 3.29 -1.87 7.45
CA THR A 50 2.20 -1.18 6.74
C THR A 50 2.64 -0.61 5.37
N SER A 51 3.82 -0.01 5.30
CA SER A 51 4.37 0.51 4.05
C SER A 51 4.65 -0.60 3.03
N TYR A 52 5.11 -1.77 3.48
CA TYR A 52 5.27 -2.94 2.60
C TYR A 52 3.92 -3.45 2.08
N ASN A 53 2.91 -3.52 2.95
CA ASN A 53 1.56 -3.91 2.56
C ASN A 53 0.97 -2.93 1.52
N SER A 54 1.26 -1.62 1.66
CA SER A 54 0.89 -0.60 0.65
C SER A 54 1.55 -0.88 -0.70
N CYS A 55 2.83 -1.26 -0.71
CA CYS A 55 3.53 -1.64 -1.94
C CYS A 55 2.91 -2.86 -2.61
N VAL A 56 2.57 -3.91 -1.83
CA VAL A 56 1.90 -5.12 -2.34
C VAL A 56 0.56 -4.78 -2.97
N THR A 57 -0.22 -3.90 -2.33
CA THR A 57 -1.50 -3.43 -2.87
C THR A 57 -1.32 -2.64 -4.18
N ALA A 58 -0.30 -1.78 -4.24
CA ALA A 58 -0.12 -0.86 -5.36
C ALA A 58 0.53 -1.49 -6.60
N LYS A 59 1.33 -2.55 -6.44
CA LYS A 59 2.23 -3.05 -7.49
C LYS A 59 1.55 -3.33 -8.83
N TYR A 60 0.39 -3.98 -8.83
CA TYR A 60 -0.30 -4.35 -10.08
C TYR A 60 -0.80 -3.14 -10.86
N TYR A 61 -1.28 -2.11 -10.16
CA TYR A 61 -1.64 -0.87 -10.81
C TYR A 61 -0.41 -0.15 -11.36
N MET A 62 0.69 -0.14 -10.60
CA MET A 62 1.95 0.44 -11.03
C MET A 62 2.51 -0.28 -12.27
N GLU A 63 2.54 -1.62 -12.28
CA GLU A 63 2.96 -2.41 -13.45
C GLU A 63 2.15 -2.06 -14.70
N LYS A 64 0.82 -1.97 -14.53
CA LYS A 64 -0.08 -1.63 -15.64
C LYS A 64 0.21 -0.24 -16.21
N MET A 65 0.43 0.76 -15.35
CA MET A 65 0.65 2.14 -15.76
C MET A 65 2.07 2.37 -16.28
N LEU A 66 3.08 1.86 -15.59
CA LEU A 66 4.50 2.06 -15.91
C LEU A 66 4.99 1.16 -17.06
N ARG A 67 4.27 0.07 -17.33
CA ARG A 67 4.60 -0.95 -18.35
C ARG A 67 5.99 -1.59 -18.13
N VAL A 68 6.39 -1.71 -16.88
CA VAL A 68 7.59 -2.44 -16.44
C VAL A 68 7.24 -3.29 -15.22
N PRO A 69 7.93 -4.42 -14.98
CA PRO A 69 7.76 -5.21 -13.78
C PRO A 69 7.94 -4.38 -12.51
N CYS A 70 7.00 -4.53 -11.55
CA CYS A 70 7.08 -3.93 -10.21
C CYS A 70 7.20 -5.07 -9.19
N GLU A 71 8.34 -5.22 -8.58
CA GLU A 71 8.60 -6.22 -7.56
C GLU A 71 8.52 -5.59 -6.16
N THR A 72 7.96 -6.32 -5.20
CA THR A 72 7.98 -5.93 -3.79
C THR A 72 9.00 -6.75 -3.03
N ILE A 73 9.82 -6.09 -2.22
CA ILE A 73 10.83 -6.73 -1.39
C ILE A 73 10.88 -6.03 -0.02
N THR A 74 10.97 -6.78 1.07
CA THR A 74 11.13 -6.14 2.37
C THR A 74 12.45 -5.38 2.43
N SER A 75 12.48 -4.23 3.13
CA SER A 75 13.69 -3.41 3.22
C SER A 75 14.89 -4.19 3.79
N TYR A 76 14.63 -5.07 4.76
CA TYR A 76 15.68 -5.93 5.31
C TYR A 76 16.25 -6.89 4.25
N ALA A 77 15.38 -7.56 3.49
CA ALA A 77 15.83 -8.48 2.44
C ALA A 77 16.56 -7.74 1.30
N PHE A 78 16.10 -6.55 0.94
CA PHE A 78 16.81 -5.70 -0.04
C PHE A 78 18.21 -5.34 0.45
N ALA A 79 18.33 -4.91 1.71
CA ALA A 79 19.60 -4.45 2.27
C ALA A 79 20.63 -5.58 2.46
N HIS A 80 20.20 -6.78 2.91
CA HIS A 80 21.11 -7.78 3.46
C HIS A 80 21.19 -9.09 2.68
N TYR A 81 20.22 -9.40 1.80
CA TYR A 81 20.25 -10.63 1.02
C TYR A 81 20.84 -10.38 -0.37
N ASP A 82 21.49 -11.42 -0.90
CA ASP A 82 22.00 -11.38 -2.26
C ASP A 82 20.86 -11.43 -3.26
N LYS A 83 20.83 -10.47 -4.14
CA LYS A 83 19.90 -10.37 -5.26
C LYS A 83 20.62 -9.76 -6.45
N THR A 84 20.29 -10.21 -7.65
CA THR A 84 20.80 -9.60 -8.86
C THR A 84 20.10 -8.27 -9.11
N PHE A 85 20.88 -7.22 -9.21
CA PHE A 85 20.44 -5.87 -9.56
C PHE A 85 21.04 -5.46 -10.90
N CYS A 86 20.31 -4.64 -11.65
CA CYS A 86 20.72 -4.02 -12.90
C CYS A 86 20.75 -2.51 -12.71
N PRO A 87 21.89 -1.91 -12.26
CA PRO A 87 21.94 -0.50 -11.87
C PRO A 87 21.46 0.48 -12.95
N ASP A 88 21.69 0.15 -14.22
CA ASP A 88 21.32 1.02 -15.34
C ASP A 88 19.82 1.00 -15.67
N THR A 89 19.07 0.02 -15.16
CA THR A 89 17.65 -0.21 -15.53
C THR A 89 16.73 -0.44 -14.33
N ASP A 90 17.26 -0.68 -13.14
CA ASP A 90 16.46 -0.79 -11.93
C ASP A 90 16.16 0.60 -11.36
N LEU A 91 14.95 0.78 -10.88
CA LEU A 91 14.53 1.92 -10.08
C LEU A 91 14.06 1.44 -8.71
N VAL A 92 14.63 1.95 -7.64
CA VAL A 92 14.19 1.66 -6.27
C VAL A 92 13.24 2.74 -5.78
N ILE A 93 12.08 2.32 -5.29
CA ILE A 93 11.16 3.19 -4.54
C ILE A 93 11.07 2.63 -3.12
N ALA A 94 11.71 3.31 -2.18
CA ALA A 94 11.64 2.99 -0.77
C ALA A 94 10.44 3.71 -0.14
N VAL A 95 9.62 2.99 0.63
CA VAL A 95 8.41 3.55 1.23
C VAL A 95 8.48 3.46 2.76
N THR A 96 8.28 4.59 3.42
CA THR A 96 8.31 4.69 4.88
C THR A 96 7.58 5.94 5.35
N GLN A 97 6.60 5.82 6.24
CA GLN A 97 5.79 6.97 6.65
C GLN A 97 6.61 7.98 7.47
N GLU A 98 7.32 7.52 8.50
CA GLU A 98 8.08 8.40 9.41
C GLU A 98 9.48 8.74 8.88
N GLY A 99 10.05 7.92 7.98
CA GLY A 99 11.36 8.15 7.38
C GLY A 99 12.57 7.81 8.27
N GLU A 100 12.36 7.12 9.40
CA GLU A 100 13.40 6.74 10.36
C GLU A 100 13.58 5.22 10.51
N SER A 101 13.02 4.43 9.60
CA SER A 101 13.16 2.97 9.59
C SER A 101 14.59 2.58 9.25
N THR A 102 15.32 1.97 10.18
CA THR A 102 16.70 1.49 10.00
C THR A 102 16.82 0.62 8.75
N ASN A 103 15.94 -0.37 8.57
CA ASN A 103 16.00 -1.25 7.41
C ASN A 103 15.80 -0.48 6.07
N THR A 104 14.99 0.57 6.07
CA THR A 104 14.75 1.39 4.87
C THR A 104 15.95 2.29 4.58
N ILE A 105 16.61 2.82 5.60
CA ILE A 105 17.86 3.57 5.49
C ILE A 105 18.96 2.66 4.90
N ASP A 106 19.10 1.44 5.42
CA ASP A 106 20.07 0.46 4.92
C ASP A 106 19.80 0.09 3.45
N ALA A 107 18.52 -0.09 3.09
CA ALA A 107 18.12 -0.36 1.70
C ALA A 107 18.50 0.79 0.76
N LEU A 108 18.23 2.03 1.14
CA LEU A 108 18.62 3.23 0.37
C LEU A 108 20.14 3.36 0.28
N THR A 109 20.86 3.10 1.36
CA THR A 109 22.33 3.11 1.41
C THR A 109 22.90 2.08 0.43
N LYS A 110 22.35 0.86 0.42
CA LYS A 110 22.75 -0.18 -0.55
C LYS A 110 22.45 0.22 -1.99
N ALA A 111 21.25 0.77 -2.25
CA ALA A 111 20.88 1.25 -3.58
C ALA A 111 21.87 2.31 -4.10
N ASN A 112 22.24 3.27 -3.24
CA ASN A 112 23.25 4.28 -3.55
C ASN A 112 24.63 3.66 -3.83
N GLY A 113 25.07 2.70 -3.00
CA GLY A 113 26.34 2.00 -3.17
C GLY A 113 26.42 1.21 -4.48
N LEU A 114 25.28 0.74 -4.99
CA LEU A 114 25.16 0.06 -6.27
C LEU A 114 24.96 1.02 -7.46
N GLY A 115 24.83 2.32 -7.22
CA GLY A 115 24.56 3.30 -8.29
C GLY A 115 23.10 3.34 -8.76
N ILE A 116 22.19 2.56 -8.17
CA ILE A 116 20.78 2.48 -8.59
C ILE A 116 20.05 3.78 -8.29
N ASP A 117 19.24 4.24 -9.24
CA ASP A 117 18.35 5.37 -9.03
C ASP A 117 17.28 5.04 -8.00
N ASN A 118 17.01 5.99 -7.09
CA ASN A 118 16.07 5.74 -6.03
C ASN A 118 15.28 6.97 -5.60
N PHE A 119 14.05 6.70 -5.16
CA PHE A 119 13.14 7.63 -4.50
C PHE A 119 12.78 7.10 -3.12
N VAL A 120 12.54 8.02 -2.19
CA VAL A 120 11.81 7.70 -0.97
C VAL A 120 10.42 8.33 -1.00
N VAL A 121 9.40 7.54 -0.67
CA VAL A 121 8.02 8.01 -0.44
C VAL A 121 7.81 8.07 1.07
N THR A 122 7.54 9.26 1.60
CA THR A 122 7.47 9.50 3.05
C THR A 122 6.54 10.67 3.38
N GLU A 123 5.99 10.71 4.60
CA GLU A 123 5.15 11.82 5.05
C GLU A 123 5.99 13.09 5.31
N TYR A 124 7.16 12.93 5.91
CA TYR A 124 8.00 14.06 6.31
C TYR A 124 9.19 14.18 5.39
N LEU A 125 9.45 15.40 4.88
CA LEU A 125 10.56 15.67 3.98
C LEU A 125 11.88 16.06 4.68
N ASN A 126 11.92 15.98 6.00
CA ASN A 126 13.12 16.24 6.80
C ASN A 126 13.35 15.08 7.78
N ASN A 127 13.85 13.97 7.26
CA ASN A 127 14.14 12.75 8.03
C ASN A 127 15.37 12.03 7.44
N THR A 128 15.84 10.97 8.11
CA THR A 128 17.05 10.27 7.71
C THR A 128 16.91 9.59 6.32
N CYS A 129 15.75 9.02 5.99
CA CYS A 129 15.54 8.44 4.67
C CYS A 129 15.60 9.48 3.55
N THR A 130 15.05 10.69 3.77
CA THR A 130 15.11 11.77 2.74
C THR A 130 16.50 12.35 2.56
N GLN A 131 17.36 12.27 3.57
CA GLN A 131 18.77 12.65 3.49
C GLN A 131 19.61 11.57 2.78
N THR A 132 19.17 10.31 2.85
CA THR A 132 19.87 9.17 2.24
C THR A 132 19.45 8.95 0.79
N ALA A 133 18.17 9.11 0.47
CA ALA A 133 17.64 8.90 -0.88
C ALA A 133 18.13 9.96 -1.87
N LYS A 134 18.27 9.60 -3.15
CA LYS A 134 18.59 10.56 -4.22
C LYS A 134 17.44 11.56 -4.42
N LYS A 135 16.19 11.10 -4.33
CA LYS A 135 14.98 11.89 -4.56
C LYS A 135 13.86 11.48 -3.61
N LYS A 136 12.85 12.32 -3.49
CA LYS A 136 11.78 12.15 -2.50
C LYS A 136 10.41 12.53 -3.05
N VAL A 137 9.38 11.84 -2.55
CA VAL A 137 7.96 12.15 -2.79
C VAL A 137 7.27 12.20 -1.44
N THR A 138 6.45 13.23 -1.20
CA THR A 138 5.64 13.31 0.02
C THR A 138 4.35 12.51 -0.13
N ILE A 139 3.88 11.90 0.98
CA ILE A 139 2.54 11.32 1.05
C ILE A 139 1.50 12.44 1.24
N ASP A 140 1.83 13.48 2.01
CA ASP A 140 1.00 14.66 2.29
C ASP A 140 -0.37 14.33 2.95
N CYS A 141 -0.38 13.32 3.83
CA CYS A 141 -1.61 12.89 4.52
C CYS A 141 -1.76 13.45 5.94
N GLY A 142 -0.74 14.12 6.46
CA GLY A 142 -0.69 14.62 7.83
C GLY A 142 -0.37 13.52 8.85
N ARG A 143 0.07 13.95 10.02
CA ARG A 143 0.61 13.09 11.06
C ARG A 143 -0.46 12.25 11.76
N GLU A 144 -0.13 10.99 12.04
CA GLU A 144 -0.87 10.12 12.94
C GLU A 144 -0.07 9.90 14.23
N PHE A 145 -0.63 10.30 15.38
CA PHE A 145 0.02 10.17 16.70
C PHE A 145 -0.29 8.86 17.41
N VAL A 146 -0.89 7.90 16.70
CA VAL A 146 -1.19 6.55 17.20
C VAL A 146 -0.23 5.53 16.62
N GLY A 147 0.00 4.42 17.33
CA GLY A 147 0.87 3.35 16.87
C GLY A 147 0.37 2.71 15.56
N PRO A 148 -0.84 2.13 15.57
CA PRO A 148 -1.42 1.53 14.37
C PRO A 148 -1.82 2.60 13.35
N LYS A 149 -1.06 2.70 12.26
CA LYS A 149 -1.33 3.66 11.17
C LYS A 149 -2.49 3.17 10.29
N THR A 150 -3.38 4.08 9.90
CA THR A 150 -4.58 3.79 9.09
C THR A 150 -4.71 4.69 7.88
N LYS A 151 -4.86 5.98 8.09
CA LYS A 151 -4.88 7.01 7.04
C LYS A 151 -3.63 6.91 6.17
N GLY A 152 -2.46 6.77 6.80
CA GLY A 152 -1.18 6.64 6.12
C GLY A 152 -1.11 5.47 5.15
N TYR A 153 -1.72 4.32 5.47
CA TYR A 153 -1.80 3.19 4.53
C TYR A 153 -2.54 3.56 3.25
N THR A 154 -3.78 4.05 3.39
CA THR A 154 -4.63 4.42 2.26
C THR A 154 -4.00 5.53 1.41
N CYS A 155 -3.46 6.55 2.05
CA CYS A 155 -2.81 7.66 1.37
C CYS A 155 -1.51 7.22 0.67
N THR A 156 -0.73 6.31 1.27
CA THR A 156 0.46 5.74 0.61
C THR A 156 0.10 4.95 -0.65
N VAL A 157 -0.94 4.10 -0.60
CA VAL A 157 -1.43 3.38 -1.78
C VAL A 157 -1.85 4.36 -2.87
N LEU A 158 -2.59 5.41 -2.51
CA LEU A 158 -3.00 6.45 -3.45
C LEU A 158 -1.79 7.17 -4.06
N THR A 159 -0.81 7.56 -3.25
CA THR A 159 0.40 8.23 -3.73
C THR A 159 1.15 7.37 -4.74
N LEU A 160 1.31 6.06 -4.48
CA LEU A 160 1.94 5.13 -5.42
C LEU A 160 1.14 5.00 -6.73
N PHE A 161 -0.21 4.99 -6.65
CA PHE A 161 -1.06 5.01 -7.83
C PHE A 161 -0.87 6.29 -8.65
N LEU A 162 -0.84 7.44 -7.99
CA LEU A 162 -0.67 8.72 -8.64
C LEU A 162 0.73 8.88 -9.26
N MET A 163 1.78 8.44 -8.58
CA MET A 163 3.13 8.38 -9.17
C MET A 163 3.11 7.61 -10.49
N ALA A 164 2.48 6.42 -10.50
CA ALA A 164 2.41 5.61 -11.72
C ALA A 164 1.53 6.25 -12.81
N LEU A 165 0.41 6.88 -12.46
CA LEU A 165 -0.49 7.54 -13.40
C LEU A 165 0.16 8.78 -14.03
N GLU A 166 0.79 9.64 -13.23
CA GLU A 166 1.49 10.83 -13.71
C GLU A 166 2.69 10.43 -14.61
N ALA A 167 3.44 9.41 -14.22
CA ALA A 167 4.52 8.88 -15.04
C ALA A 167 4.03 8.28 -16.37
N ALA A 168 2.90 7.55 -16.35
CA ALA A 168 2.27 7.02 -17.56
C ALA A 168 1.84 8.14 -18.53
N LYS A 169 1.27 9.22 -17.98
CA LYS A 169 0.92 10.42 -18.75
C LYS A 169 2.18 11.06 -19.36
N ALA A 170 3.20 11.30 -18.56
CA ALA A 170 4.46 11.91 -19.01
C ALA A 170 5.17 11.08 -20.10
N ARG A 171 5.06 9.76 -20.05
CA ARG A 171 5.56 8.82 -21.07
C ARG A 171 4.67 8.71 -22.31
N GLY A 172 3.45 9.27 -22.29
CA GLY A 172 2.47 9.07 -23.36
C GLY A 172 1.87 7.66 -23.40
N TYR A 173 1.91 6.93 -22.30
CA TYR A 173 1.31 5.60 -22.17
C TYR A 173 -0.21 5.67 -22.00
N VAL A 174 -0.72 6.78 -21.49
CA VAL A 174 -2.14 7.13 -21.41
C VAL A 174 -2.35 8.48 -22.07
N ASP A 175 -3.40 8.61 -22.85
CA ASP A 175 -3.83 9.88 -23.44
C ASP A 175 -4.61 10.73 -22.41
N GLU A 176 -4.95 11.96 -22.79
CA GLU A 176 -5.65 12.90 -21.88
C GLU A 176 -7.04 12.37 -21.46
N ALA A 177 -7.76 11.66 -22.32
CA ALA A 177 -9.06 11.09 -21.99
C ALA A 177 -8.92 9.96 -20.97
N ALA A 178 -8.05 8.99 -21.23
CA ALA A 178 -7.78 7.88 -20.31
C ALA A 178 -7.20 8.38 -18.98
N TYR A 179 -6.36 9.41 -19.00
CA TYR A 179 -5.84 10.04 -17.79
C TYR A 179 -6.99 10.69 -16.99
N GLY A 180 -7.84 11.48 -17.63
CA GLY A 180 -9.00 12.12 -17.00
C GLY A 180 -9.95 11.11 -16.39
N ASP A 181 -10.24 10.01 -17.09
CA ASP A 181 -11.06 8.90 -16.59
C ASP A 181 -10.47 8.23 -15.34
N ASN A 182 -9.15 7.98 -15.30
CA ASN A 182 -8.49 7.42 -14.13
C ASN A 182 -8.59 8.37 -12.92
N VAL A 183 -8.35 9.67 -13.11
CA VAL A 183 -8.49 10.69 -12.05
C VAL A 183 -9.93 10.75 -11.54
N ALA A 184 -10.91 10.75 -12.42
CA ALA A 184 -12.33 10.79 -12.06
C ALA A 184 -12.76 9.54 -11.28
N ARG A 185 -12.29 8.35 -11.69
CA ARG A 185 -12.54 7.08 -10.99
C ARG A 185 -11.90 7.06 -9.60
N LEU A 186 -10.65 7.50 -9.47
CA LEU A 186 -10.00 7.64 -8.15
C LEU A 186 -10.81 8.59 -7.28
N GLY A 187 -11.18 9.77 -7.76
CA GLY A 187 -11.99 10.73 -7.02
C GLY A 187 -13.34 10.16 -6.60
N SER A 188 -13.99 9.35 -7.46
CA SER A 188 -15.23 8.66 -7.09
C SER A 188 -15.04 7.65 -5.97
N VAL A 189 -13.98 6.85 -6.01
CA VAL A 189 -13.65 5.88 -4.97
C VAL A 189 -13.36 6.59 -3.64
N LEU A 190 -12.55 7.64 -3.67
CA LEU A 190 -12.18 8.40 -2.46
C LEU A 190 -13.40 9.04 -1.77
N ARG A 191 -14.35 9.60 -2.54
CA ARG A 191 -15.61 10.13 -1.99
C ARG A 191 -16.54 9.07 -1.36
N ASN A 192 -16.25 7.79 -1.57
CA ASN A 192 -16.99 6.70 -0.94
C ASN A 192 -16.36 6.20 0.38
N ILE A 193 -15.25 6.77 0.84
CA ILE A 193 -14.59 6.33 2.08
C ILE A 193 -15.54 6.53 3.27
N ASP A 194 -16.06 7.73 3.51
CA ASP A 194 -16.98 8.00 4.62
C ASP A 194 -18.26 7.15 4.56
N PRO A 195 -18.95 7.03 3.42
CA PRO A 195 -20.06 6.09 3.28
C PRO A 195 -19.71 4.63 3.64
N VAL A 196 -18.50 4.18 3.28
CA VAL A 196 -18.03 2.82 3.62
C VAL A 196 -17.78 2.69 5.12
N ILE A 197 -17.18 3.70 5.75
CA ILE A 197 -16.98 3.73 7.21
C ILE A 197 -18.32 3.56 7.94
N GLU A 198 -19.33 4.34 7.58
CA GLU A 198 -20.64 4.28 8.22
C GLU A 198 -21.37 2.94 7.99
N LYS A 199 -21.28 2.38 6.79
CA LYS A 199 -21.80 1.03 6.51
C LYS A 199 -21.07 -0.03 7.31
N THR A 200 -19.75 0.09 7.45
CA THR A 200 -18.93 -0.86 8.23
C THR A 200 -19.29 -0.79 9.72
N LYS A 201 -19.50 0.39 10.28
CA LYS A 201 -20.00 0.54 11.67
C LYS A 201 -21.33 -0.18 11.85
N THR A 202 -22.30 0.05 10.96
CA THR A 202 -23.61 -0.59 11.01
C THR A 202 -23.49 -2.12 10.92
N TRP A 203 -22.68 -2.62 10.00
CA TRP A 203 -22.41 -4.04 9.87
C TRP A 203 -21.75 -4.61 11.13
N PHE A 204 -20.74 -3.92 11.67
CA PHE A 204 -20.04 -4.37 12.86
C PHE A 204 -20.97 -4.48 14.08
N GLU A 205 -21.84 -3.51 14.30
CA GLU A 205 -22.82 -3.60 15.40
C GLU A 205 -23.76 -4.81 15.25
N ALA A 206 -24.13 -5.19 14.03
CA ALA A 206 -24.97 -6.37 13.78
C ALA A 206 -24.25 -7.71 14.06
N VAL A 207 -22.92 -7.76 13.97
CA VAL A 207 -22.12 -8.99 14.17
C VAL A 207 -21.23 -8.92 15.42
N ARG A 208 -21.34 -7.88 16.20
CA ARG A 208 -20.44 -7.55 17.32
C ARG A 208 -20.33 -8.69 18.34
N GLU A 209 -21.47 -9.24 18.78
CA GLU A 209 -21.50 -10.30 19.80
C GLU A 209 -20.73 -11.55 19.36
N GLU A 210 -20.73 -11.81 18.06
CA GLU A 210 -19.99 -12.93 17.48
C GLU A 210 -18.53 -12.54 17.23
N PHE A 211 -18.31 -11.35 16.66
CA PHE A 211 -16.98 -10.89 16.29
C PHE A 211 -16.04 -10.70 17.49
N VAL A 212 -16.57 -10.32 18.67
CA VAL A 212 -15.74 -10.19 19.89
C VAL A 212 -15.20 -11.51 20.42
N LYS A 213 -15.72 -12.66 19.94
CA LYS A 213 -15.22 -14.00 20.26
C LYS A 213 -14.07 -14.43 19.35
N CYS A 214 -13.77 -13.62 18.34
CA CYS A 214 -12.76 -13.92 17.32
C CYS A 214 -11.34 -13.78 17.88
N GLU A 215 -10.80 -14.85 18.45
CA GLU A 215 -9.42 -14.88 18.94
C GLU A 215 -8.41 -15.39 17.90
N LYS A 216 -8.89 -16.01 16.82
CA LYS A 216 -8.08 -16.53 15.72
C LYS A 216 -8.79 -16.26 14.40
N CYS A 217 -8.10 -15.63 13.47
CA CYS A 217 -8.69 -15.27 12.20
C CYS A 217 -7.72 -15.43 11.03
N TYR A 218 -8.26 -15.95 9.93
CA TYR A 218 -7.63 -15.86 8.61
C TYR A 218 -8.25 -14.71 7.82
N VAL A 219 -7.42 -13.83 7.31
CA VAL A 219 -7.82 -12.73 6.41
C VAL A 219 -7.34 -13.08 5.02
N LEU A 220 -8.27 -13.29 4.11
CA LEU A 220 -8.00 -13.79 2.76
C LEU A 220 -8.27 -12.72 1.72
N GLY A 221 -7.43 -12.67 0.69
CA GLY A 221 -7.61 -11.77 -0.43
C GLY A 221 -6.90 -12.30 -1.68
N TYR A 222 -7.29 -11.82 -2.84
CA TYR A 222 -6.65 -12.15 -4.12
C TYR A 222 -6.27 -10.90 -4.90
N GLY A 223 -5.28 -11.02 -5.78
CA GLY A 223 -4.75 -9.89 -6.55
C GLY A 223 -4.23 -8.76 -5.65
N ALA A 224 -4.64 -7.53 -5.93
CA ALA A 224 -4.25 -6.37 -5.12
C ALA A 224 -4.74 -6.46 -3.65
N ASN A 225 -5.83 -7.21 -3.39
CA ASN A 225 -6.35 -7.36 -2.03
C ASN A 225 -5.55 -8.32 -1.15
N VAL A 226 -4.51 -8.97 -1.66
CA VAL A 226 -3.51 -9.63 -0.81
C VAL A 226 -2.86 -8.61 0.13
N GLY A 227 -2.44 -7.45 -0.39
CA GLY A 227 -1.89 -6.38 0.45
C GLY A 227 -2.92 -5.80 1.45
N THR A 228 -4.21 -5.75 1.06
CA THR A 228 -5.30 -5.36 1.97
C THR A 228 -5.51 -6.39 3.08
N ALA A 229 -5.44 -7.69 2.76
CA ALA A 229 -5.53 -8.77 3.75
C ALA A 229 -4.35 -8.75 4.72
N MET A 230 -3.13 -8.52 4.21
CA MET A 230 -1.92 -8.32 5.01
C MET A 230 -2.09 -7.18 6.01
N GLU A 231 -2.60 -6.04 5.54
CA GLU A 231 -2.80 -4.87 6.39
C GLU A 231 -3.91 -5.07 7.42
N GLY A 232 -5.04 -5.68 7.02
CA GLY A 232 -6.14 -6.01 7.92
C GLY A 232 -5.69 -6.95 9.04
N ALA A 233 -4.94 -8.00 8.72
CA ALA A 233 -4.36 -8.91 9.72
C ALA A 233 -3.37 -8.18 10.64
N LEU A 234 -2.47 -7.35 10.09
CA LEU A 234 -1.50 -6.57 10.86
C LEU A 234 -2.22 -5.61 11.84
N LYS A 235 -3.19 -4.83 11.36
CA LYS A 235 -3.95 -3.90 12.23
C LYS A 235 -4.72 -4.62 13.32
N SER A 236 -5.29 -5.79 13.02
CA SER A 236 -5.98 -6.59 14.02
C SER A 236 -4.99 -7.10 15.10
N MET A 237 -3.81 -7.59 14.72
CA MET A 237 -2.78 -7.99 15.68
C MET A 237 -2.29 -6.83 16.55
N GLU A 238 -2.15 -5.63 15.98
CA GLU A 238 -1.71 -4.44 16.71
C GLU A 238 -2.76 -3.91 17.71
N THR A 239 -4.05 -4.08 17.42
CA THR A 239 -5.15 -3.51 18.21
C THR A 239 -5.85 -4.53 19.09
N VAL A 240 -6.29 -5.65 18.53
CA VAL A 240 -7.00 -6.73 19.24
C VAL A 240 -6.02 -7.64 19.98
N ARG A 241 -4.77 -7.76 19.48
CA ARG A 241 -3.65 -8.52 20.07
C ARG A 241 -3.87 -10.03 20.11
N TYR A 242 -4.68 -10.55 19.19
CA TYR A 242 -4.83 -11.96 18.90
C TYR A 242 -4.16 -12.35 17.59
N PRO A 243 -3.85 -13.63 17.35
CA PRO A 243 -3.26 -14.12 16.11
C PRO A 243 -4.22 -13.95 14.94
N TYR A 244 -3.89 -13.08 14.01
CA TYR A 244 -4.56 -12.92 12.73
C TYR A 244 -3.55 -13.22 11.63
N PHE A 245 -3.89 -14.14 10.73
CA PHE A 245 -3.02 -14.55 9.62
C PHE A 245 -3.65 -14.15 8.31
N TRP A 246 -2.85 -13.78 7.34
CA TRP A 246 -3.32 -13.51 5.98
C TRP A 246 -2.82 -14.58 5.02
N PHE A 247 -3.61 -14.86 3.98
CA PHE A 247 -3.21 -15.69 2.85
C PHE A 247 -3.80 -15.13 1.55
N GLU A 248 -3.13 -15.43 0.45
CA GLU A 248 -3.76 -15.39 -0.86
C GLU A 248 -4.84 -16.50 -0.89
N THR A 249 -5.99 -16.21 -1.52
CA THR A 249 -7.19 -17.05 -1.39
C THR A 249 -6.98 -18.47 -1.92
N GLU A 250 -6.28 -18.66 -3.03
CA GLU A 250 -6.00 -20.00 -3.56
C GLU A 250 -4.90 -20.71 -2.75
N GLU A 251 -3.85 -19.99 -2.33
CA GLU A 251 -2.78 -20.55 -1.48
C GLU A 251 -3.32 -21.02 -0.12
N PHE A 252 -4.41 -20.43 0.37
CA PHE A 252 -5.07 -20.90 1.59
C PHE A 252 -5.54 -22.35 1.50
N LEU A 253 -5.90 -22.82 0.31
CA LEU A 253 -6.35 -24.20 0.06
C LEU A 253 -5.20 -25.21 0.10
N HIS A 254 -3.95 -24.77 -0.03
CA HIS A 254 -2.77 -25.63 -0.10
C HIS A 254 -2.13 -25.92 1.27
N GLY A 255 -2.96 -26.02 2.33
CA GLY A 255 -2.52 -26.40 3.67
C GLY A 255 -3.28 -25.67 4.78
N PRO A 256 -3.28 -24.34 4.83
CA PRO A 256 -3.92 -23.58 5.91
C PRO A 256 -5.39 -23.94 6.16
N LEU A 257 -6.16 -24.27 5.12
CA LEU A 257 -7.54 -24.70 5.22
C LEU A 257 -7.73 -25.89 6.20
N ALA A 258 -6.76 -26.80 6.30
CA ALA A 258 -6.83 -27.94 7.21
C ALA A 258 -6.81 -27.53 8.70
N SER A 259 -6.43 -26.30 9.01
CA SER A 259 -6.41 -25.75 10.37
C SER A 259 -7.70 -25.03 10.77
N VAL A 260 -8.66 -24.89 9.85
CA VAL A 260 -9.96 -24.29 10.15
C VAL A 260 -10.76 -25.20 11.05
N LYS A 261 -11.21 -24.65 12.17
CA LYS A 261 -12.00 -25.31 13.21
C LYS A 261 -13.15 -24.39 13.60
N PRO A 262 -14.14 -24.84 14.37
CA PRO A 262 -15.28 -24.01 14.78
C PRO A 262 -14.92 -22.73 15.56
N ASP A 263 -13.72 -22.64 16.13
CA ASP A 263 -13.21 -21.49 16.86
C ASP A 263 -12.29 -20.58 16.01
N VAL A 264 -12.18 -20.84 14.70
CA VAL A 264 -11.35 -20.06 13.76
C VAL A 264 -12.25 -19.31 12.80
N TYR A 265 -12.11 -18.00 12.80
CA TYR A 265 -12.86 -17.11 11.92
C TYR A 265 -12.12 -16.90 10.60
N THR A 266 -12.87 -16.59 9.56
CA THR A 266 -12.30 -16.25 8.25
C THR A 266 -12.97 -15.00 7.70
N VAL A 267 -12.18 -14.04 7.30
CA VAL A 267 -12.61 -12.82 6.60
C VAL A 267 -12.12 -12.90 5.17
N LEU A 268 -13.03 -12.97 4.20
CA LEU A 268 -12.72 -13.00 2.77
C LEU A 268 -12.96 -11.63 2.15
N ILE A 269 -11.91 -11.03 1.55
CA ILE A 269 -11.99 -9.80 0.78
C ILE A 269 -12.22 -10.17 -0.69
N ALA A 270 -13.47 -10.19 -1.12
CA ALA A 270 -13.89 -10.66 -2.44
C ALA A 270 -14.62 -9.57 -3.24
N PRO A 271 -13.90 -8.60 -3.84
CA PRO A 271 -14.52 -7.62 -4.73
C PRO A 271 -15.07 -8.31 -5.98
N ARG A 272 -16.19 -7.80 -6.51
CA ARG A 272 -16.84 -8.32 -7.74
C ARG A 272 -16.00 -8.02 -8.99
N THR A 273 -14.84 -8.64 -9.08
CA THR A 273 -13.88 -8.54 -10.18
C THR A 273 -13.47 -9.94 -10.63
N TYR A 274 -12.44 -10.06 -11.48
CA TYR A 274 -11.86 -11.34 -11.85
C TYR A 274 -11.53 -12.17 -10.59
N GLY A 275 -11.98 -13.42 -10.56
CA GLY A 275 -11.80 -14.32 -9.42
C GLY A 275 -12.93 -14.30 -8.37
N TYR A 276 -13.92 -13.38 -8.47
CA TYR A 276 -15.01 -13.28 -7.49
C TYR A 276 -15.80 -14.59 -7.35
N GLU A 277 -16.24 -15.18 -8.48
CA GLU A 277 -17.04 -16.41 -8.46
C GLU A 277 -16.27 -17.56 -7.82
N ARG A 278 -14.98 -17.67 -8.13
CA ARG A 278 -14.10 -18.67 -7.53
C ARG A 278 -13.95 -18.45 -6.03
N ALA A 279 -13.66 -17.25 -5.61
CA ALA A 279 -13.52 -16.91 -4.19
C ALA A 279 -14.84 -17.14 -3.42
N ASN A 280 -15.97 -16.74 -4.01
CA ASN A 280 -17.29 -16.94 -3.40
C ASN A 280 -17.72 -18.41 -3.32
N ALA A 281 -17.21 -19.27 -4.21
CA ALA A 281 -17.49 -20.71 -4.18
C ALA A 281 -16.68 -21.47 -3.11
N LEU A 282 -15.71 -20.83 -2.46
CA LEU A 282 -14.89 -21.43 -1.40
C LEU A 282 -15.56 -21.30 -0.02
N PHE A 283 -16.56 -20.47 0.12
CA PHE A 283 -17.29 -20.16 1.35
C PHE A 283 -18.79 -20.22 1.16
#